data_8b6a47b66f091f807f89a1bccf13ae84
#
_entry.id   8b6a47b66f091f807f89a1bccf13ae84
#
_cell.length_a   1.000
_cell.length_b   1.000
_cell.length_c   1.000
_cell.angle_alpha   90.00
_cell.angle_beta   90.00
_cell.angle_gamma   90.00
#
_symmetry.space_group_name_H-M   'P 1'
#
loop_
_entity.id
_entity.type
_entity.pdbx_description
1 polymer ?
#
loop_
_entity_poly.entity_id
_entity_poly.type
_entity_poly.pdbx_seq_one_letter_code
_entity_poly.pdbx_strand_id
1 'polypeptide(L)'
;VNKKLMRIAKAYGINMVVGTDSHYLTKEDRFVHKSYLNSKDGEREVDDFYEFAYLMSPEECRALLLKSFNDIDIDDIFAATLEAQNKIEDYSLERKQIIPKVQVPFYDDLWDLLPEEMQWSSHTWPTLDRIICAGNDQERYWLGECLKSMKEKGFIDKKEYWDRLETEADVIDDIGGKLEDCLFAYFNTFKHYIDLFWDCGSIVGPGRGSATGFLSNYLLGITQLDPVRWKLPYWRFLNKERAELPDIDIDLAPSKRPEIFRRIRQERGELGLIQVGTFGTEGTKSAILTACRGYRSEDFPDGIDVDQAQYMSSLIPQERGFLWSIDDVVNGNESKDRKPVTAFIREVNQYPGLLNIIKSIDGLVNKCSSHASGVILYGDDPFDTAAFMRTPSGDLITCYDLHKAEAAGDTKYDFLVTEISDK
;
A
#
# COMPACT_ATOMS: atom_id res chain seq x y z
N VAL A 1 10.41 -35.68 -17.75
CA VAL A 1 9.80 -34.46 -18.34
C VAL A 1 10.85 -33.71 -19.15
N ASN A 2 11.97 -33.27 -18.59
CA ASN A 2 12.97 -32.37 -19.19
C ASN A 2 13.57 -32.93 -20.52
N LYS A 3 13.86 -34.24 -20.62
CA LYS A 3 14.31 -34.85 -21.89
C LYS A 3 13.27 -34.78 -23.03
N LYS A 4 11.95 -34.82 -22.71
CA LYS A 4 10.89 -34.60 -23.71
C LYS A 4 10.82 -33.13 -24.13
N LEU A 5 10.90 -32.22 -23.18
CA LEU A 5 10.92 -30.78 -23.45
C LEU A 5 12.10 -30.41 -24.35
N MET A 6 13.30 -30.92 -24.06
CA MET A 6 14.48 -30.73 -24.91
C MET A 6 14.27 -31.19 -26.35
N ARG A 7 13.68 -32.37 -26.55
CA ARG A 7 13.38 -32.85 -27.92
C ARG A 7 12.40 -31.94 -28.66
N ILE A 8 11.37 -31.46 -27.96
CA ILE A 8 10.39 -30.52 -28.52
C ILE A 8 11.07 -29.19 -28.84
N ALA A 9 11.82 -28.63 -27.91
CA ALA A 9 12.53 -27.37 -28.10
C ALA A 9 13.47 -27.42 -29.33
N LYS A 10 14.28 -28.47 -29.44
CA LYS A 10 15.14 -28.71 -30.64
C LYS A 10 14.35 -28.84 -31.93
N ALA A 11 13.22 -29.55 -31.90
CA ALA A 11 12.38 -29.76 -33.10
C ALA A 11 11.75 -28.43 -33.61
N TYR A 12 11.46 -27.49 -32.70
CA TYR A 12 10.85 -26.21 -33.03
C TYR A 12 11.83 -25.02 -33.01
N GLY A 13 13.12 -25.27 -32.80
CA GLY A 13 14.12 -24.17 -32.74
C GLY A 13 13.94 -23.21 -31.56
N ILE A 14 13.42 -23.69 -30.43
CA ILE A 14 13.19 -22.90 -29.21
C ILE A 14 14.33 -23.14 -28.24
N ASN A 15 14.93 -22.04 -27.75
CA ASN A 15 15.99 -22.11 -26.73
C ASN A 15 15.37 -22.50 -25.38
N MET A 16 16.06 -23.38 -24.65
CA MET A 16 15.75 -23.69 -23.26
C MET A 16 16.61 -22.85 -22.31
N VAL A 17 16.05 -22.44 -21.21
CA VAL A 17 16.72 -21.71 -20.12
C VAL A 17 16.64 -22.54 -18.83
N VAL A 18 17.54 -22.24 -17.88
CA VAL A 18 17.52 -22.84 -16.55
C VAL A 18 16.50 -22.12 -15.67
N GLY A 19 15.63 -22.90 -15.02
CA GLY A 19 14.80 -22.46 -13.92
C GLY A 19 14.98 -23.41 -12.74
N THR A 20 15.43 -22.90 -11.59
CA THR A 20 15.75 -23.71 -10.40
C THR A 20 14.56 -23.90 -9.47
N ASP A 21 13.45 -23.15 -9.66
CA ASP A 21 12.27 -23.16 -8.78
C ASP A 21 12.64 -23.08 -7.30
N SER A 22 13.46 -22.06 -6.96
CA SER A 22 14.04 -21.93 -5.62
C SER A 22 12.98 -21.46 -4.62
N HIS A 23 12.78 -22.22 -3.57
CA HIS A 23 11.86 -21.96 -2.46
C HIS A 23 12.56 -21.57 -1.16
N TYR A 24 13.86 -21.81 -1.04
CA TYR A 24 14.70 -21.46 0.09
C TYR A 24 16.15 -21.21 -0.36
N LEU A 25 16.97 -20.58 0.48
CA LEU A 25 18.27 -20.07 0.05
C LEU A 25 19.37 -21.13 0.03
N THR A 26 19.53 -21.87 1.11
CA THR A 26 20.63 -22.86 1.26
C THR A 26 20.06 -24.25 1.54
N LYS A 27 20.90 -25.29 1.36
CA LYS A 27 20.50 -26.67 1.69
C LYS A 27 20.05 -26.82 3.13
N GLU A 28 20.69 -26.11 4.04
CA GLU A 28 20.40 -26.11 5.47
C GLU A 28 19.03 -25.53 5.78
N ASP A 29 18.55 -24.57 4.97
CA ASP A 29 17.23 -23.95 5.11
C ASP A 29 16.08 -24.93 4.77
N ARG A 30 16.38 -26.11 4.20
CA ARG A 30 15.41 -27.15 3.96
C ARG A 30 14.61 -27.53 5.21
N PHE A 31 15.29 -27.58 6.36
CA PHE A 31 14.66 -27.88 7.63
C PHE A 31 13.63 -26.78 8.03
N VAL A 32 13.95 -25.52 7.82
CA VAL A 32 13.04 -24.39 8.05
C VAL A 32 11.86 -24.46 7.10
N HIS A 33 12.12 -24.65 5.81
CA HIS A 33 11.07 -24.75 4.78
C HIS A 33 10.11 -25.91 5.06
N LYS A 34 10.63 -27.08 5.41
CA LYS A 34 9.84 -28.27 5.78
C LYS A 34 8.95 -27.95 7.00
N SER A 35 9.53 -27.35 8.05
CA SER A 35 8.79 -26.98 9.24
C SER A 35 7.68 -25.96 8.93
N TYR A 36 7.95 -24.97 8.08
CA TYR A 36 6.92 -24.01 7.67
C TYR A 36 5.78 -24.69 6.90
N LEU A 37 6.07 -25.60 5.98
CA LEU A 37 5.04 -26.34 5.25
C LEU A 37 4.21 -27.25 6.17
N ASN A 38 4.85 -27.95 7.12
CA ASN A 38 4.17 -28.78 8.10
C ASN A 38 3.26 -27.99 9.06
N SER A 39 3.51 -26.68 9.22
CA SER A 39 2.65 -25.80 10.04
C SER A 39 1.29 -25.50 9.39
N LYS A 40 1.12 -25.78 8.10
CA LYS A 40 -0.14 -25.59 7.38
C LYS A 40 -1.00 -26.84 7.55
N ASP A 41 -2.33 -26.65 7.65
CA ASP A 41 -3.26 -27.77 7.78
C ASP A 41 -3.21 -28.69 6.56
N GLY A 42 -3.09 -29.98 6.82
CA GLY A 42 -3.01 -31.06 5.84
C GLY A 42 -1.62 -31.66 5.72
N GLU A 43 -1.55 -33.01 5.77
CA GLU A 43 -0.35 -33.76 5.44
C GLU A 43 0.04 -33.47 4.01
N ARG A 44 1.10 -32.73 3.81
CA ARG A 44 1.75 -32.60 2.49
C ARG A 44 2.94 -33.55 2.49
N GLU A 45 2.91 -34.57 1.64
CA GLU A 45 4.11 -35.33 1.28
C GLU A 45 5.10 -34.38 0.60
N VAL A 46 6.05 -33.84 1.38
CA VAL A 46 6.85 -32.70 0.98
C VAL A 46 8.28 -33.11 0.68
N ASP A 47 8.69 -34.34 1.04
CA ASP A 47 10.11 -34.64 1.20
C ASP A 47 10.90 -34.69 -0.11
N ASP A 48 10.43 -35.36 -1.14
CA ASP A 48 11.23 -35.53 -2.37
C ASP A 48 11.14 -34.35 -3.36
N PHE A 49 10.03 -33.64 -3.38
CA PHE A 49 9.80 -32.59 -4.38
C PHE A 49 10.69 -31.37 -4.16
N TYR A 50 10.85 -30.95 -2.90
CA TYR A 50 11.59 -29.75 -2.56
C TYR A 50 13.06 -30.01 -2.18
N GLU A 51 13.59 -31.21 -2.32
CA GLU A 51 14.97 -31.54 -1.96
C GLU A 51 15.99 -30.65 -2.67
N PHE A 52 15.71 -30.28 -3.91
CA PHE A 52 16.59 -29.48 -4.77
C PHE A 52 16.08 -28.06 -5.01
N ALA A 53 15.07 -27.58 -4.24
CA ALA A 53 14.45 -26.27 -4.42
C ALA A 53 15.17 -25.15 -3.65
N TYR A 54 16.48 -25.21 -3.52
CA TYR A 54 17.31 -24.14 -2.96
C TYR A 54 17.97 -23.33 -4.09
N LEU A 55 18.52 -22.15 -3.73
CA LEU A 55 19.21 -21.30 -4.69
C LEU A 55 20.58 -21.91 -5.00
N MET A 56 20.64 -22.69 -6.06
CA MET A 56 21.84 -23.42 -6.49
C MET A 56 22.88 -22.47 -7.13
N SER A 57 24.16 -22.77 -6.89
CA SER A 57 25.22 -22.20 -7.73
C SER A 57 25.14 -22.77 -9.15
N PRO A 58 25.73 -22.07 -10.16
CA PRO A 58 25.81 -22.61 -11.51
C PRO A 58 26.45 -24.00 -11.58
N GLU A 59 27.49 -24.25 -10.75
CA GLU A 59 28.20 -25.54 -10.68
C GLU A 59 27.29 -26.64 -10.12
N GLU A 60 26.52 -26.37 -9.07
CA GLU A 60 25.57 -27.32 -8.49
C GLU A 60 24.45 -27.62 -9.48
N CYS A 61 23.92 -26.59 -10.14
CA CYS A 61 22.90 -26.74 -11.17
C CYS A 61 23.42 -27.61 -12.35
N ARG A 62 24.64 -27.34 -12.81
CA ARG A 62 25.29 -28.15 -13.85
C ARG A 62 25.43 -29.63 -13.44
N ALA A 63 25.92 -29.87 -12.23
CA ALA A 63 26.07 -31.23 -11.70
C ALA A 63 24.73 -31.98 -11.63
N LEU A 64 23.64 -31.30 -11.30
CA LEU A 64 22.30 -31.87 -11.29
C LEU A 64 21.79 -32.17 -12.70
N LEU A 65 22.00 -31.25 -13.65
CA LEU A 65 21.57 -31.37 -15.03
C LEU A 65 22.32 -32.51 -15.76
N LEU A 66 23.60 -32.77 -15.43
CA LEU A 66 24.39 -33.88 -15.98
C LEU A 66 23.78 -35.28 -15.74
N LYS A 67 22.91 -35.44 -14.73
CA LYS A 67 22.15 -36.65 -14.51
C LYS A 67 21.15 -36.93 -15.64
N SER A 68 20.79 -35.95 -16.45
CA SER A 68 19.74 -36.03 -17.47
C SER A 68 20.17 -35.59 -18.86
N PHE A 69 21.17 -34.75 -19.01
CA PHE A 69 21.64 -34.14 -20.24
C PHE A 69 23.13 -34.38 -20.44
N ASN A 70 23.63 -34.23 -21.65
CA ASN A 70 25.05 -34.17 -21.96
C ASN A 70 25.61 -32.76 -21.79
N ASP A 71 26.94 -32.62 -21.81
CA ASP A 71 27.61 -31.33 -21.62
C ASP A 71 27.20 -30.28 -22.66
N ILE A 72 27.06 -30.66 -23.93
CA ILE A 72 26.72 -29.76 -25.03
C ILE A 72 25.32 -29.17 -24.81
N ASP A 73 24.35 -30.03 -24.48
CA ASP A 73 22.97 -29.54 -24.20
C ASP A 73 22.90 -28.60 -23.00
N ILE A 74 23.76 -28.83 -22.00
CA ILE A 74 23.84 -27.98 -20.81
C ILE A 74 24.50 -26.63 -21.15
N ASP A 75 25.58 -26.64 -21.93
CA ASP A 75 26.23 -25.40 -22.37
C ASP A 75 25.27 -24.53 -23.19
N ASP A 76 24.48 -25.13 -24.08
CA ASP A 76 23.45 -24.43 -24.83
C ASP A 76 22.37 -23.80 -23.92
N ILE A 77 21.93 -24.52 -22.88
CA ILE A 77 20.95 -24.02 -21.89
C ILE A 77 21.51 -22.85 -21.10
N PHE A 78 22.76 -22.95 -20.62
CA PHE A 78 23.40 -21.86 -19.88
C PHE A 78 23.65 -20.64 -20.76
N ALA A 79 24.10 -20.84 -22.01
CA ALA A 79 24.28 -19.75 -22.97
C ALA A 79 22.93 -19.03 -23.25
N ALA A 80 21.85 -19.77 -23.45
CA ALA A 80 20.53 -19.22 -23.67
C ALA A 80 20.02 -18.47 -22.41
N THR A 81 20.35 -18.92 -21.20
CA THR A 81 20.00 -18.24 -19.95
C THR A 81 20.72 -16.90 -19.85
N LEU A 82 22.01 -16.84 -20.17
CA LEU A 82 22.79 -15.60 -20.24
C LEU A 82 22.27 -14.65 -21.33
N GLU A 83 21.90 -15.18 -22.50
CA GLU A 83 21.29 -14.39 -23.54
C GLU A 83 19.97 -13.75 -23.10
N ALA A 84 19.14 -14.49 -22.36
CA ALA A 84 17.90 -13.95 -21.78
C ALA A 84 18.19 -12.84 -20.77
N GLN A 85 19.19 -13.03 -19.89
CA GLN A 85 19.65 -12.01 -18.95
C GLN A 85 20.13 -10.74 -19.65
N ASN A 86 20.89 -10.87 -20.73
CA ASN A 86 21.43 -9.73 -21.48
C ASN A 86 20.36 -8.91 -22.23
N LYS A 87 19.13 -9.43 -22.35
CA LYS A 87 17.97 -8.70 -22.90
C LYS A 87 17.28 -7.83 -21.87
N ILE A 88 17.58 -8.00 -20.60
CA ILE A 88 17.01 -7.21 -19.50
C ILE A 88 17.82 -5.93 -19.38
N GLU A 89 17.16 -4.80 -19.54
CA GLU A 89 17.74 -3.48 -19.36
C GLU A 89 17.54 -3.02 -17.92
N ASP A 90 18.40 -2.11 -17.44
CA ASP A 90 18.19 -1.46 -16.15
C ASP A 90 17.00 -0.51 -16.24
N TYR A 91 16.04 -0.66 -15.36
CA TYR A 91 14.86 0.20 -15.28
C TYR A 91 14.42 0.40 -13.83
N SER A 92 13.68 1.47 -13.58
CA SER A 92 13.01 1.73 -12.31
C SER A 92 11.50 1.62 -12.48
N LEU A 93 10.85 1.03 -11.48
CA LEU A 93 9.39 1.06 -11.35
C LEU A 93 8.91 2.32 -10.61
N GLU A 94 9.83 3.06 -10.01
CA GLU A 94 9.50 4.31 -9.33
C GLU A 94 9.08 5.37 -10.36
N ARG A 95 7.96 6.01 -10.09
CA ARG A 95 7.37 7.03 -10.93
C ARG A 95 6.87 8.17 -10.06
N LYS A 96 6.73 9.34 -10.67
CA LYS A 96 6.05 10.46 -10.05
C LYS A 96 4.57 10.12 -9.82
N GLN A 97 4.05 10.46 -8.65
CA GLN A 97 2.63 10.30 -8.35
C GLN A 97 1.78 11.12 -9.33
N ILE A 98 0.72 10.49 -9.83
CA ILE A 98 -0.24 11.09 -10.76
C ILE A 98 -1.53 11.35 -9.99
N ILE A 99 -1.99 12.60 -9.98
CA ILE A 99 -3.28 12.98 -9.39
C ILE A 99 -4.39 12.61 -10.38
N PRO A 100 -5.28 11.65 -10.06
CA PRO A 100 -6.42 11.34 -10.92
C PRO A 100 -7.36 12.53 -10.98
N LYS A 101 -7.57 13.05 -12.18
CA LYS A 101 -8.43 14.21 -12.41
C LYS A 101 -9.85 13.74 -12.72
N VAL A 102 -10.84 14.46 -12.21
CA VAL A 102 -12.22 14.36 -12.62
C VAL A 102 -12.50 15.43 -13.66
N GLN A 103 -13.43 15.15 -14.59
CA GLN A 103 -13.92 16.19 -15.48
C GLN A 103 -14.76 17.16 -14.67
N VAL A 104 -14.44 18.43 -14.76
CA VAL A 104 -15.13 19.50 -14.03
C VAL A 104 -15.76 20.46 -15.03
N PRO A 105 -16.93 21.05 -14.70
CA PRO A 105 -17.50 22.14 -15.50
C PRO A 105 -16.60 23.35 -15.45
N PHE A 106 -16.44 24.03 -16.58
CA PHE A 106 -15.71 25.27 -16.66
C PHE A 106 -16.54 26.43 -16.08
N TYR A 107 -15.94 27.23 -15.22
CA TYR A 107 -16.53 28.46 -14.71
C TYR A 107 -16.09 29.62 -15.61
N ASP A 108 -16.97 30.08 -16.50
CA ASP A 108 -16.70 31.15 -17.47
C ASP A 108 -16.40 32.49 -16.79
N ASP A 109 -17.21 32.86 -15.80
CA ASP A 109 -17.05 34.10 -15.07
C ASP A 109 -17.15 33.89 -13.56
N LEU A 110 -16.01 33.97 -12.88
CA LEU A 110 -15.93 33.91 -11.43
C LEU A 110 -16.23 35.27 -10.77
N TRP A 111 -16.18 36.37 -11.55
CA TRP A 111 -16.49 37.71 -11.05
C TRP A 111 -17.93 37.81 -10.59
N ASP A 112 -18.85 37.12 -11.27
CA ASP A 112 -20.28 37.11 -10.92
C ASP A 112 -20.56 36.49 -9.53
N LEU A 113 -19.63 35.75 -8.99
CA LEU A 113 -19.73 35.13 -7.66
C LEU A 113 -19.21 36.06 -6.54
N LEU A 114 -18.50 37.12 -6.87
CA LEU A 114 -17.94 38.07 -5.92
C LEU A 114 -19.01 39.04 -5.40
N PRO A 115 -18.93 39.53 -4.14
CA PRO A 115 -19.81 40.55 -3.63
C PRO A 115 -19.63 41.89 -4.36
N GLU A 116 -20.71 42.54 -4.76
CA GLU A 116 -20.65 43.82 -5.47
C GLU A 116 -19.98 44.92 -4.63
N GLU A 117 -20.14 44.90 -3.31
CA GLU A 117 -19.58 45.86 -2.39
C GLU A 117 -18.14 45.57 -1.96
N MET A 118 -17.58 44.45 -2.40
CA MET A 118 -16.23 44.04 -1.98
C MET A 118 -15.19 44.86 -2.72
N GLN A 119 -14.29 45.51 -1.97
CA GLN A 119 -13.09 46.14 -2.54
C GLN A 119 -12.09 45.03 -2.90
N TRP A 120 -12.27 44.42 -4.08
CA TRP A 120 -11.32 43.43 -4.61
C TRP A 120 -9.97 44.07 -4.84
N SER A 121 -8.91 43.39 -4.43
CA SER A 121 -7.55 43.85 -4.62
C SER A 121 -6.63 42.66 -4.93
N SER A 122 -6.07 42.69 -6.12
CA SER A 122 -5.01 41.74 -6.53
C SER A 122 -3.77 41.79 -5.64
N HIS A 123 -3.54 42.91 -4.95
CA HIS A 123 -2.45 43.04 -3.97
C HIS A 123 -2.76 42.35 -2.65
N THR A 124 -4.02 42.20 -2.30
CA THR A 124 -4.44 41.54 -1.04
C THR A 124 -4.60 40.03 -1.22
N TRP A 125 -5.10 39.57 -2.37
CA TRP A 125 -5.36 38.17 -2.67
C TRP A 125 -4.79 37.80 -4.05
N PRO A 126 -3.46 37.80 -4.21
CA PRO A 126 -2.82 37.63 -5.52
C PRO A 126 -3.05 36.26 -6.16
N THR A 127 -3.11 35.18 -5.35
CA THR A 127 -3.34 33.81 -5.89
C THR A 127 -4.76 33.66 -6.35
N LEU A 128 -5.75 34.13 -5.59
CA LEU A 128 -7.15 34.10 -5.98
C LEU A 128 -7.39 34.95 -7.23
N ASP A 129 -6.76 36.15 -7.31
CA ASP A 129 -6.83 37.02 -8.49
C ASP A 129 -6.26 36.33 -9.73
N ARG A 130 -5.11 35.65 -9.60
CA ARG A 130 -4.55 34.84 -10.68
C ARG A 130 -5.52 33.76 -11.15
N ILE A 131 -6.14 33.02 -10.22
CA ILE A 131 -7.11 31.96 -10.56
C ILE A 131 -8.32 32.54 -11.29
N ILE A 132 -8.86 33.66 -10.84
CA ILE A 132 -10.00 34.33 -11.48
C ILE A 132 -9.64 34.78 -12.89
N CYS A 133 -8.47 35.38 -13.10
CA CYS A 133 -8.07 35.97 -14.38
C CYS A 133 -7.51 34.96 -15.36
N ALA A 134 -6.77 33.96 -14.89
CA ALA A 134 -5.96 33.06 -15.72
C ALA A 134 -5.85 31.61 -15.24
N GLY A 135 -6.70 31.20 -14.30
CA GLY A 135 -6.71 29.82 -13.79
C GLY A 135 -7.18 28.81 -14.84
N ASN A 136 -6.65 27.59 -14.76
CA ASN A 136 -7.13 26.46 -15.54
C ASN A 136 -8.48 25.93 -15.01
N ASP A 137 -9.08 24.96 -15.71
CA ASP A 137 -10.40 24.41 -15.39
C ASP A 137 -10.49 23.90 -13.94
N GLN A 138 -9.44 23.21 -13.44
CA GLN A 138 -9.41 22.65 -12.10
C GLN A 138 -9.32 23.75 -11.02
N GLU A 139 -8.50 24.76 -11.24
CA GLU A 139 -8.35 25.92 -10.35
C GLU A 139 -9.64 26.72 -10.26
N ARG A 140 -10.23 27.02 -11.42
CA ARG A 140 -11.47 27.80 -11.52
C ARG A 140 -12.65 27.06 -10.91
N TYR A 141 -12.74 25.75 -11.11
CA TYR A 141 -13.77 24.92 -10.48
C TYR A 141 -13.62 24.90 -8.97
N TRP A 142 -12.41 24.66 -8.46
CA TRP A 142 -12.14 24.66 -7.02
C TRP A 142 -12.55 26.00 -6.38
N LEU A 143 -12.14 27.12 -6.97
CA LEU A 143 -12.49 28.45 -6.46
C LEU A 143 -14.01 28.70 -6.56
N GLY A 144 -14.62 28.39 -7.68
CA GLY A 144 -16.05 28.58 -7.90
C GLY A 144 -16.91 27.84 -6.86
N GLU A 145 -16.58 26.58 -6.58
CA GLU A 145 -17.26 25.79 -5.55
C GLU A 145 -17.03 26.36 -4.14
N CYS A 146 -15.81 26.83 -3.84
CA CYS A 146 -15.51 27.53 -2.58
C CYS A 146 -16.36 28.81 -2.44
N LEU A 147 -16.46 29.65 -3.48
CA LEU A 147 -17.24 30.88 -3.45
C LEU A 147 -18.73 30.64 -3.29
N LYS A 148 -19.30 29.66 -3.99
CA LYS A 148 -20.69 29.25 -3.78
C LYS A 148 -20.96 28.86 -2.34
N SER A 149 -20.10 28.03 -1.78
CA SER A 149 -20.22 27.57 -0.40
C SER A 149 -20.05 28.73 0.59
N MET A 150 -19.12 29.66 0.34
CA MET A 150 -18.98 30.88 1.16
C MET A 150 -20.26 31.73 1.14
N LYS A 151 -20.90 31.87 -0.02
CA LYS A 151 -22.19 32.60 -0.15
C LYS A 151 -23.31 31.89 0.62
N GLU A 152 -23.46 30.58 0.44
CA GLU A 152 -24.47 29.76 1.14
C GLU A 152 -24.31 29.78 2.64
N LYS A 153 -23.06 29.78 3.15
CA LYS A 153 -22.74 29.78 4.58
C LYS A 153 -22.70 31.20 5.20
N GLY A 154 -22.89 32.25 4.39
CA GLY A 154 -22.84 33.64 4.86
C GLY A 154 -21.45 34.10 5.28
N PHE A 155 -20.41 33.64 4.55
CA PHE A 155 -19.01 34.00 4.78
C PHE A 155 -18.45 34.95 3.73
N ILE A 156 -19.21 35.19 2.66
CA ILE A 156 -18.74 35.91 1.48
C ILE A 156 -18.29 37.37 1.80
N ASP A 157 -18.90 37.99 2.81
CA ASP A 157 -18.60 39.38 3.26
C ASP A 157 -17.55 39.44 4.40
N LYS A 158 -17.00 38.29 4.80
CA LYS A 158 -16.07 38.18 5.92
C LYS A 158 -14.63 38.10 5.47
N LYS A 159 -13.86 39.17 5.66
CA LYS A 159 -12.47 39.25 5.21
C LYS A 159 -11.59 38.13 5.73
N GLU A 160 -11.80 37.64 6.96
CA GLU A 160 -11.02 36.57 7.55
C GLU A 160 -11.11 35.23 6.78
N TYR A 161 -12.23 34.97 6.12
CA TYR A 161 -12.39 33.77 5.29
C TYR A 161 -11.67 33.92 3.94
N TRP A 162 -11.65 35.14 3.39
CA TRP A 162 -10.88 35.43 2.18
C TRP A 162 -9.36 35.35 2.42
N ASP A 163 -8.89 35.94 3.50
CA ASP A 163 -7.47 35.89 3.87
C ASP A 163 -7.02 34.43 4.08
N ARG A 164 -7.91 33.62 4.68
CA ARG A 164 -7.64 32.20 4.88
C ARG A 164 -7.65 31.42 3.57
N LEU A 165 -8.62 31.67 2.68
CA LEU A 165 -8.72 31.02 1.37
C LEU A 165 -7.53 31.37 0.48
N GLU A 166 -7.08 32.62 0.47
CA GLU A 166 -5.86 33.05 -0.20
C GLU A 166 -4.63 32.30 0.30
N THR A 167 -4.47 32.22 1.62
CA THR A 167 -3.34 31.50 2.23
C THR A 167 -3.32 30.03 1.82
N GLU A 168 -4.49 29.40 1.78
CA GLU A 168 -4.61 27.99 1.38
C GLU A 168 -4.38 27.80 -0.12
N ALA A 169 -4.91 28.69 -0.96
CA ALA A 169 -4.69 28.69 -2.41
C ALA A 169 -3.20 28.83 -2.74
N ASP A 170 -2.50 29.76 -2.09
CA ASP A 170 -1.06 29.97 -2.24
C ASP A 170 -0.22 28.74 -1.83
N VAL A 171 -0.63 28.03 -0.79
CA VAL A 171 0.03 26.78 -0.38
C VAL A 171 -0.23 25.65 -1.38
N ILE A 172 -1.47 25.50 -1.86
CA ILE A 172 -1.83 24.51 -2.86
C ILE A 172 -1.07 24.74 -4.17
N ASP A 173 -1.00 25.99 -4.62
CA ASP A 173 -0.33 26.40 -5.85
C ASP A 173 1.19 26.14 -5.78
N ASP A 174 1.84 26.54 -4.69
CA ASP A 174 3.27 26.32 -4.46
C ASP A 174 3.64 24.83 -4.43
N ILE A 175 2.85 24.00 -3.73
CA ILE A 175 3.08 22.57 -3.68
C ILE A 175 2.80 21.92 -5.04
N GLY A 176 1.72 22.32 -5.71
CA GLY A 176 1.41 21.88 -7.07
C GLY A 176 2.55 22.17 -8.05
N GLY A 177 3.14 23.38 -7.96
CA GLY A 177 4.31 23.74 -8.73
C GLY A 177 5.54 22.87 -8.47
N LYS A 178 5.79 22.52 -7.20
CA LYS A 178 6.88 21.60 -6.80
C LYS A 178 6.64 20.17 -7.24
N LEU A 179 5.40 19.72 -7.20
CA LEU A 179 4.98 18.41 -7.70
C LEU A 179 4.82 18.41 -9.23
N GLU A 180 4.92 19.57 -9.91
CA GLU A 180 4.69 19.76 -11.35
C GLU A 180 3.34 19.18 -11.81
N ASP A 181 2.31 19.28 -10.97
CA ASP A 181 0.93 18.88 -11.28
C ASP A 181 -0.07 19.85 -10.61
N CYS A 182 -1.31 19.86 -11.07
CA CYS A 182 -2.36 20.72 -10.53
C CYS A 182 -2.94 20.11 -9.23
N LEU A 183 -2.45 20.54 -8.07
CA LEU A 183 -2.91 20.02 -6.80
C LEU A 183 -4.38 20.37 -6.49
N PHE A 184 -4.96 21.41 -7.11
CA PHE A 184 -6.40 21.71 -6.99
C PHE A 184 -7.27 20.56 -7.50
N ALA A 185 -6.80 19.81 -8.49
CA ALA A 185 -7.50 18.63 -9.00
C ALA A 185 -7.67 17.52 -7.95
N TYR A 186 -6.73 17.39 -7.02
CA TYR A 186 -6.83 16.45 -5.91
C TYR A 186 -8.07 16.74 -5.04
N PHE A 187 -8.27 18.00 -4.64
CA PHE A 187 -9.43 18.44 -3.86
C PHE A 187 -10.74 18.29 -4.64
N ASN A 188 -10.73 18.61 -5.94
CA ASN A 188 -11.89 18.46 -6.80
C ASN A 188 -12.30 16.99 -6.94
N THR A 189 -11.32 16.09 -7.00
CA THR A 189 -11.57 14.65 -7.03
C THR A 189 -12.21 14.16 -5.71
N PHE A 190 -11.74 14.64 -4.56
CA PHE A 190 -12.38 14.34 -3.27
C PHE A 190 -13.81 14.89 -3.21
N LYS A 191 -14.02 16.15 -3.61
CA LYS A 191 -15.37 16.74 -3.65
C LYS A 191 -16.32 15.88 -4.49
N HIS A 192 -15.92 15.52 -5.69
CA HIS A 192 -16.73 14.71 -6.60
C HIS A 192 -17.16 13.38 -5.95
N TYR A 193 -16.23 12.66 -5.30
CA TYR A 193 -16.59 11.39 -4.66
C TYR A 193 -17.37 11.57 -3.38
N ILE A 194 -17.17 12.63 -2.63
CA ILE A 194 -17.99 12.94 -1.46
C ILE A 194 -19.45 13.21 -1.86
N ASP A 195 -19.66 13.98 -2.92
CA ASP A 195 -21.00 14.20 -3.47
C ASP A 195 -21.64 12.87 -3.90
N LEU A 196 -20.88 11.99 -4.57
CA LEU A 196 -21.33 10.64 -4.93
C LEU A 196 -21.65 9.78 -3.68
N PHE A 197 -20.91 9.92 -2.57
CA PHE A 197 -21.21 9.20 -1.33
C PHE A 197 -22.54 9.65 -0.74
N TRP A 198 -22.81 10.94 -0.70
CA TRP A 198 -24.09 11.49 -0.29
C TRP A 198 -25.23 11.02 -1.20
N ASP A 199 -25.02 11.00 -2.50
CA ASP A 199 -25.99 10.51 -3.49
C ASP A 199 -26.29 9.01 -3.34
N CYS A 200 -25.33 8.22 -2.87
CA CYS A 200 -25.53 6.82 -2.49
C CYS A 200 -26.27 6.65 -1.16
N GLY A 201 -26.57 7.76 -0.46
CA GLY A 201 -27.18 7.76 0.86
C GLY A 201 -26.23 7.36 1.98
N SER A 202 -24.93 7.52 1.79
CA SER A 202 -23.93 7.37 2.86
C SER A 202 -23.80 8.69 3.61
N ILE A 203 -23.81 8.62 4.93
CA ILE A 203 -23.36 9.73 5.75
C ILE A 203 -21.85 9.80 5.63
N VAL A 204 -21.32 11.00 5.33
CA VAL A 204 -19.90 11.29 5.35
C VAL A 204 -19.54 11.87 6.72
N GLY A 205 -18.47 11.38 7.32
CA GLY A 205 -18.03 11.81 8.64
C GLY A 205 -17.62 13.28 8.69
N PRO A 206 -17.53 13.88 9.89
CA PRO A 206 -17.25 15.31 10.06
C PRO A 206 -15.80 15.70 9.65
N GLY A 207 -14.98 14.72 9.33
CA GLY A 207 -13.56 14.86 9.03
C GLY A 207 -12.67 14.36 10.17
N ARG A 208 -11.43 14.02 9.82
CA ARG A 208 -10.41 13.52 10.74
C ARG A 208 -9.07 14.22 10.52
N GLY A 209 -8.19 14.03 11.50
CA GLY A 209 -6.80 14.40 11.40
C GLY A 209 -6.58 15.87 11.07
N SER A 210 -5.56 16.14 10.30
CA SER A 210 -5.15 17.49 9.89
C SER A 210 -6.05 18.11 8.82
N ALA A 211 -6.76 17.30 8.03
CA ALA A 211 -7.65 17.77 6.96
C ALA A 211 -8.74 18.71 7.44
N THR A 212 -9.19 18.58 8.70
CA THR A 212 -10.16 19.48 9.34
C THR A 212 -9.64 20.91 9.55
N GLY A 213 -8.33 21.11 9.45
CA GLY A 213 -7.70 22.42 9.58
C GLY A 213 -7.76 23.27 8.31
N PHE A 214 -8.28 22.77 7.21
CA PHE A 214 -8.29 23.46 5.92
C PHE A 214 -9.67 24.00 5.59
N LEU A 215 -9.77 25.31 5.30
CA LEU A 215 -11.04 25.98 5.00
C LEU A 215 -11.65 25.48 3.69
N SER A 216 -10.82 25.28 2.66
CA SER A 216 -11.31 24.77 1.38
C SER A 216 -11.90 23.36 1.52
N ASN A 217 -11.35 22.49 2.39
CA ASN A 217 -11.98 21.21 2.68
C ASN A 217 -13.40 21.35 3.27
N TYR A 218 -13.60 22.33 4.15
CA TYR A 218 -14.91 22.64 4.71
C TYR A 218 -15.87 23.23 3.67
N LEU A 219 -15.36 24.13 2.82
CA LEU A 219 -16.15 24.75 1.76
C LEU A 219 -16.58 23.74 0.67
N LEU A 220 -15.67 22.82 0.33
CA LEU A 220 -15.94 21.74 -0.63
C LEU A 220 -16.75 20.56 -0.05
N GLY A 221 -17.11 20.60 1.24
CA GLY A 221 -17.87 19.55 1.89
C GLY A 221 -17.04 18.31 2.27
N ILE A 222 -15.72 18.35 2.09
CA ILE A 222 -14.78 17.27 2.45
C ILE A 222 -14.76 17.08 3.98
N THR A 223 -14.83 18.19 4.73
CA THR A 223 -15.00 18.18 6.18
C THR A 223 -16.21 19.01 6.59
N GLN A 224 -16.73 18.79 7.82
CA GLN A 224 -17.92 19.45 8.33
C GLN A 224 -17.60 20.45 9.46
N LEU A 225 -16.31 20.73 9.71
CA LEU A 225 -15.86 21.64 10.76
C LEU A 225 -15.30 22.93 10.15
N ASP A 226 -15.82 24.07 10.59
CA ASP A 226 -15.31 25.39 10.20
C ASP A 226 -13.96 25.69 10.90
N PRO A 227 -12.83 25.63 10.18
CA PRO A 227 -11.51 25.79 10.80
C PRO A 227 -11.20 27.23 11.20
N VAL A 228 -11.86 28.22 10.59
CA VAL A 228 -11.69 29.65 10.95
C VAL A 228 -12.34 29.92 12.29
N ARG A 229 -13.60 29.50 12.47
CA ARG A 229 -14.31 29.58 13.73
C ARG A 229 -13.57 28.89 14.88
N TRP A 230 -13.03 27.72 14.65
CA TRP A 230 -12.35 26.91 15.67
C TRP A 230 -10.84 27.23 15.76
N LYS A 231 -10.34 28.16 14.95
CA LYS A 231 -8.93 28.57 14.90
C LYS A 231 -7.97 27.40 14.68
N LEU A 232 -8.37 26.47 13.82
CA LEU A 232 -7.55 25.30 13.48
C LEU A 232 -6.41 25.72 12.53
N PRO A 233 -5.18 25.21 12.75
CA PRO A 233 -4.02 25.58 11.96
C PRO A 233 -3.97 24.85 10.63
N TYR A 234 -3.94 25.57 9.50
CA TYR A 234 -3.85 25.00 8.15
C TYR A 234 -2.52 24.29 7.88
N TRP A 235 -1.43 24.82 8.43
CA TRP A 235 -0.08 24.31 8.21
C TRP A 235 0.18 22.91 8.73
N ARG A 236 -0.69 22.38 9.55
CA ARG A 236 -0.66 20.96 9.95
C ARG A 236 -1.11 20.02 8.86
N PHE A 237 -1.94 20.50 7.93
CA PHE A 237 -2.45 19.71 6.82
C PHE A 237 -1.55 19.85 5.60
N LEU A 238 -1.30 21.08 5.15
CA LEU A 238 -0.38 21.40 4.07
C LEU A 238 0.63 22.45 4.49
N ASN A 239 1.88 22.26 4.09
CA ASN A 239 2.99 23.15 4.38
C ASN A 239 3.91 23.23 3.15
N LYS A 240 4.23 24.43 2.71
CA LYS A 240 5.15 24.70 1.57
C LYS A 240 6.52 24.01 1.68
N GLU A 241 6.99 23.74 2.91
CA GLU A 241 8.26 23.06 3.13
C GLU A 241 8.23 21.55 2.80
N ARG A 242 7.03 20.96 2.66
CA ARG A 242 6.81 19.54 2.37
C ARG A 242 6.07 19.43 1.05
N ALA A 243 6.79 19.03 -0.01
CA ALA A 243 6.20 18.78 -1.35
C ALA A 243 5.66 17.33 -1.42
N GLU A 244 4.61 17.07 -0.68
CA GLU A 244 3.93 15.76 -0.60
C GLU A 244 2.42 15.96 -0.80
N LEU A 245 1.74 14.95 -1.34
CA LEU A 245 0.28 14.96 -1.40
C LEU A 245 -0.30 14.90 0.03
N PRO A 246 -1.36 15.66 0.30
CA PRO A 246 -2.01 15.60 1.61
C PRO A 246 -2.77 14.29 1.79
N ASP A 247 -2.90 13.85 3.03
CA ASP A 247 -3.69 12.68 3.40
C ASP A 247 -5.09 13.11 3.88
N ILE A 248 -6.12 12.69 3.14
CA ILE A 248 -7.51 12.98 3.46
C ILE A 248 -8.24 11.66 3.71
N ASP A 249 -8.61 11.44 4.96
CA ASP A 249 -9.41 10.31 5.41
C ASP A 249 -10.90 10.65 5.36
N ILE A 250 -11.68 9.84 4.67
CA ILE A 250 -13.14 9.99 4.58
C ILE A 250 -13.83 8.82 5.27
N ASP A 251 -14.65 9.11 6.28
CA ASP A 251 -15.52 8.13 6.91
C ASP A 251 -16.83 7.98 6.12
N LEU A 252 -17.21 6.75 5.81
CA LEU A 252 -18.46 6.41 5.12
C LEU A 252 -19.19 5.24 5.80
N ALA A 253 -20.46 5.07 5.47
CA ALA A 253 -21.30 4.00 6.00
C ALA A 253 -20.91 2.63 5.44
N PRO A 254 -20.60 1.62 6.29
CA PRO A 254 -20.23 0.27 5.84
C PRO A 254 -21.23 -0.35 4.87
N SER A 255 -22.53 -0.19 5.13
CA SER A 255 -23.61 -0.71 4.29
C SER A 255 -23.64 -0.12 2.87
N LYS A 256 -23.09 1.08 2.68
CA LYS A 256 -23.09 1.81 1.40
C LYS A 256 -21.83 1.59 0.57
N ARG A 257 -20.72 1.12 1.19
CA ARG A 257 -19.44 0.93 0.51
C ARG A 257 -19.53 0.11 -0.78
N PRO A 258 -20.25 -1.04 -0.84
CA PRO A 258 -20.37 -1.82 -2.08
C PRO A 258 -21.01 -1.03 -3.22
N GLU A 259 -22.07 -0.25 -2.91
CA GLU A 259 -22.76 0.57 -3.89
C GLU A 259 -21.90 1.74 -4.38
N ILE A 260 -21.19 2.40 -3.47
CA ILE A 260 -20.23 3.47 -3.78
C ILE A 260 -19.16 2.93 -4.74
N PHE A 261 -18.53 1.80 -4.41
CA PHE A 261 -17.49 1.20 -5.24
C PHE A 261 -18.03 0.79 -6.62
N ARG A 262 -19.23 0.26 -6.68
CA ARG A 262 -19.91 -0.07 -7.94
C ARG A 262 -20.12 1.18 -8.79
N ARG A 263 -20.57 2.30 -8.24
CA ARG A 263 -20.79 3.56 -8.98
C ARG A 263 -19.49 4.17 -9.46
N ILE A 264 -18.43 4.16 -8.65
CA ILE A 264 -17.10 4.64 -9.09
C ILE A 264 -16.60 3.80 -10.28
N ARG A 265 -16.75 2.46 -10.22
CA ARG A 265 -16.37 1.58 -11.35
C ARG A 265 -17.24 1.79 -12.58
N GLN A 266 -18.51 2.12 -12.42
CA GLN A 266 -19.36 2.48 -13.56
C GLN A 266 -18.91 3.76 -14.26
N GLU A 267 -18.39 4.72 -13.50
CA GLU A 267 -17.88 5.99 -14.01
C GLU A 267 -16.50 5.85 -14.65
N ARG A 268 -15.58 5.13 -14.00
CA ARG A 268 -14.16 5.03 -14.41
C ARG A 268 -13.78 3.73 -15.11
N GLY A 269 -14.70 2.78 -15.25
CA GLY A 269 -14.42 1.42 -15.70
C GLY A 269 -14.10 0.46 -14.55
N GLU A 270 -14.10 -0.83 -14.83
CA GLU A 270 -13.91 -1.90 -13.83
C GLU A 270 -12.56 -1.79 -13.09
N LEU A 271 -11.52 -1.32 -13.75
CA LEU A 271 -10.20 -1.10 -13.19
C LEU A 271 -10.00 0.31 -12.62
N GLY A 272 -11.00 1.18 -12.75
CA GLY A 272 -10.94 2.57 -12.30
C GLY A 272 -10.90 2.75 -10.78
N LEU A 273 -11.25 1.69 -10.01
CA LEU A 273 -11.08 1.64 -8.56
C LEU A 273 -10.51 0.28 -8.16
N ILE A 274 -9.30 0.27 -7.63
CA ILE A 274 -8.61 -0.93 -7.16
C ILE A 274 -8.23 -0.74 -5.68
N GLN A 275 -8.48 -1.76 -4.84
CA GLN A 275 -8.02 -1.73 -3.46
C GLN A 275 -6.52 -1.97 -3.37
N VAL A 276 -5.88 -1.30 -2.43
CA VAL A 276 -4.45 -1.51 -2.17
C VAL A 276 -4.24 -2.90 -1.55
N GLY A 277 -3.19 -3.59 -1.98
CA GLY A 277 -2.77 -4.86 -1.41
C GLY A 277 -2.14 -4.67 -0.01
N THR A 278 -2.40 -5.60 0.88
CA THR A 278 -1.77 -5.65 2.20
C THR A 278 -1.11 -7.00 2.39
N PHE A 279 0.15 -6.97 2.78
CA PHE A 279 0.95 -8.16 3.03
C PHE A 279 1.16 -8.33 4.53
N GLY A 280 0.45 -9.28 5.11
CA GLY A 280 0.61 -9.64 6.51
C GLY A 280 1.87 -10.49 6.71
N THR A 281 2.65 -10.17 7.74
CA THR A 281 3.85 -10.90 8.10
C THR A 281 3.64 -11.71 9.36
N GLU A 282 4.42 -12.79 9.52
CA GLU A 282 4.55 -13.48 10.78
C GLU A 282 5.26 -12.55 11.78
N GLY A 283 4.54 -12.05 12.77
CA GLY A 283 5.15 -11.31 13.88
C GLY A 283 5.71 -12.27 14.92
N THR A 284 6.52 -11.75 15.85
CA THR A 284 7.28 -12.53 16.84
C THR A 284 6.47 -13.66 17.52
N LYS A 285 5.26 -13.39 18.00
CA LYS A 285 4.42 -14.41 18.64
C LYS A 285 3.87 -15.44 17.66
N SER A 286 3.43 -15.00 16.47
CA SER A 286 2.91 -15.92 15.47
C SER A 286 4.02 -16.77 14.86
N ALA A 287 5.22 -16.24 14.70
CA ALA A 287 6.38 -17.02 14.26
C ALA A 287 6.72 -18.16 15.21
N ILE A 288 6.66 -17.93 16.54
CA ILE A 288 6.84 -18.99 17.55
C ILE A 288 5.78 -20.07 17.37
N LEU A 289 4.49 -19.69 17.30
CA LEU A 289 3.39 -20.65 17.18
C LEU A 289 3.47 -21.44 15.88
N THR A 290 3.80 -20.79 14.78
CA THR A 290 3.96 -21.41 13.45
C THR A 290 5.15 -22.38 13.45
N ALA A 291 6.30 -21.95 13.99
CA ALA A 291 7.48 -22.79 14.12
C ALA A 291 7.21 -24.04 14.98
N CYS A 292 6.59 -23.87 16.13
CA CYS A 292 6.26 -24.99 17.03
C CYS A 292 5.29 -25.98 16.39
N ARG A 293 4.26 -25.49 15.69
CA ARG A 293 3.28 -26.34 14.98
C ARG A 293 3.93 -27.20 13.92
N GLY A 294 4.88 -26.65 13.21
CA GLY A 294 5.55 -27.33 12.09
C GLY A 294 6.81 -28.11 12.48
N TYR A 295 7.33 -27.90 13.68
CA TYR A 295 8.53 -28.55 14.17
C TYR A 295 8.36 -30.07 14.23
N ARG A 296 9.33 -30.80 13.67
CA ARG A 296 9.43 -32.25 13.75
C ARG A 296 10.90 -32.63 13.86
N SER A 297 11.20 -33.60 14.73
CA SER A 297 12.52 -34.21 14.86
C SER A 297 12.37 -35.68 15.28
N GLU A 298 13.48 -36.41 15.34
CA GLU A 298 13.49 -37.80 15.79
C GLU A 298 12.93 -37.92 17.22
N ASP A 299 13.28 -36.97 18.10
CA ASP A 299 12.84 -36.93 19.49
C ASP A 299 11.41 -36.39 19.67
N PHE A 300 10.93 -35.62 18.68
CA PHE A 300 9.61 -34.96 18.70
C PHE A 300 8.86 -35.20 17.37
N PRO A 301 8.48 -36.44 17.05
CA PRO A 301 7.86 -36.78 15.77
C PRO A 301 6.47 -36.15 15.60
N ASP A 302 5.74 -35.95 16.68
CA ASP A 302 4.42 -35.31 16.69
C ASP A 302 4.45 -33.79 16.81
N GLY A 303 5.66 -33.21 16.94
CA GLY A 303 5.87 -31.79 17.10
C GLY A 303 5.82 -31.29 18.52
N ILE A 304 5.59 -30.00 18.69
CA ILE A 304 5.52 -29.33 19.98
C ILE A 304 4.05 -29.11 20.35
N ASP A 305 3.70 -29.47 21.57
CA ASP A 305 2.34 -29.29 22.09
C ASP A 305 1.91 -27.82 22.04
N VAL A 306 0.60 -27.61 21.81
CA VAL A 306 0.02 -26.26 21.67
C VAL A 306 0.18 -25.45 22.96
N ASP A 307 0.02 -26.05 24.13
CA ASP A 307 0.15 -25.35 25.40
C ASP A 307 1.61 -24.91 25.64
N GLN A 308 2.59 -25.76 25.28
CA GLN A 308 4.00 -25.40 25.31
C GLN A 308 4.35 -24.28 24.33
N ALA A 309 3.79 -24.31 23.13
CA ALA A 309 3.95 -23.25 22.13
C ALA A 309 3.38 -21.91 22.61
N GLN A 310 2.18 -21.94 23.21
CA GLN A 310 1.55 -20.76 23.80
C GLN A 310 2.35 -20.24 25.01
N TYR A 311 2.87 -21.14 25.85
CA TYR A 311 3.74 -20.74 26.95
C TYR A 311 4.99 -20.02 26.45
N MET A 312 5.71 -20.58 25.49
CA MET A 312 6.88 -19.91 24.88
C MET A 312 6.51 -18.54 24.28
N SER A 313 5.40 -18.46 23.56
CA SER A 313 4.88 -17.21 23.00
C SER A 313 4.55 -16.17 24.08
N SER A 314 4.05 -16.61 25.25
CA SER A 314 3.70 -15.73 26.38
C SER A 314 4.92 -15.10 27.06
N LEU A 315 6.10 -15.71 26.92
CA LEU A 315 7.35 -15.21 27.48
C LEU A 315 7.92 -13.98 26.73
N ILE A 316 7.37 -13.64 25.57
CA ILE A 316 7.80 -12.49 24.79
C ILE A 316 7.31 -11.19 25.45
N PRO A 317 8.22 -10.31 25.90
CA PRO A 317 7.83 -9.04 26.51
C PRO A 317 7.16 -8.09 25.52
N GLN A 318 6.31 -7.23 26.10
CA GLN A 318 5.64 -6.17 25.37
C GLN A 318 5.93 -4.83 26.05
N GLU A 319 6.27 -3.82 25.26
CA GLU A 319 6.54 -2.47 25.72
C GLU A 319 5.75 -1.45 24.88
N ARG A 320 4.96 -0.59 25.54
CA ARG A 320 4.11 0.42 24.90
C ARG A 320 3.21 -0.12 23.77
N GLY A 321 2.73 -1.36 23.94
CA GLY A 321 1.88 -2.02 22.92
C GLY A 321 2.64 -2.81 21.85
N PHE A 322 3.97 -2.72 21.78
CA PHE A 322 4.80 -3.42 20.81
C PHE A 322 5.54 -4.60 21.43
N LEU A 323 5.55 -5.72 20.73
CA LEU A 323 6.32 -6.90 21.14
C LEU A 323 7.81 -6.65 20.88
N TRP A 324 8.65 -7.26 21.71
CA TRP A 324 10.08 -7.29 21.41
C TRP A 324 10.36 -8.20 20.20
N SER A 325 11.36 -7.85 19.41
CA SER A 325 11.85 -8.73 18.35
C SER A 325 12.48 -10.00 18.94
N ILE A 326 12.50 -11.08 18.18
CA ILE A 326 13.19 -12.32 18.60
C ILE A 326 14.66 -12.04 18.94
N ASP A 327 15.28 -11.16 18.21
CA ASP A 327 16.69 -10.80 18.44
C ASP A 327 16.88 -10.06 19.77
N ASP A 328 16.03 -9.08 20.09
CA ASP A 328 16.04 -8.42 21.41
C ASP A 328 15.76 -9.41 22.54
N VAL A 329 14.90 -10.41 22.33
CA VAL A 329 14.56 -11.45 23.32
C VAL A 329 15.74 -12.39 23.59
N VAL A 330 16.50 -12.75 22.56
CA VAL A 330 17.60 -13.72 22.67
C VAL A 330 18.90 -13.05 23.08
N ASN A 331 19.25 -11.93 22.45
CA ASN A 331 20.55 -11.27 22.62
C ASN A 331 20.48 -10.07 23.58
N GLY A 332 19.29 -9.56 23.84
CA GLY A 332 19.11 -8.27 24.50
C GLY A 332 19.33 -7.10 23.55
N ASN A 333 19.17 -5.88 24.05
CA ASN A 333 19.41 -4.65 23.30
C ASN A 333 19.79 -3.52 24.25
N GLU A 334 21.08 -3.20 24.32
CA GLU A 334 21.60 -2.18 25.25
C GLU A 334 21.01 -0.78 24.97
N SER A 335 20.81 -0.43 23.70
CA SER A 335 20.26 0.89 23.33
C SER A 335 18.80 1.09 23.80
N LYS A 336 18.08 -0.02 24.08
CA LYS A 336 16.70 -0.04 24.59
C LYS A 336 16.62 -0.51 26.02
N ASP A 337 17.75 -0.69 26.71
CA ASP A 337 17.83 -1.26 28.07
C ASP A 337 17.11 -2.61 28.21
N ARG A 338 17.24 -3.47 27.19
CA ARG A 338 16.61 -4.79 27.15
C ARG A 338 17.64 -5.87 27.45
N LYS A 339 17.34 -6.72 28.42
CA LYS A 339 18.16 -7.90 28.76
C LYS A 339 17.60 -9.14 28.09
N PRO A 340 18.44 -10.15 27.76
CA PRO A 340 17.99 -11.43 27.25
C PRO A 340 16.93 -12.07 28.15
N VAL A 341 15.89 -12.65 27.54
CA VAL A 341 14.81 -13.33 28.28
C VAL A 341 15.22 -14.78 28.51
N THR A 342 15.91 -15.03 29.62
CA THR A 342 16.50 -16.34 29.94
C THR A 342 15.46 -17.47 30.02
N ALA A 343 14.22 -17.17 30.43
CA ALA A 343 13.14 -18.14 30.44
C ALA A 343 12.79 -18.62 29.01
N PHE A 344 12.66 -17.71 28.06
CA PHE A 344 12.40 -18.07 26.66
C PHE A 344 13.57 -18.88 26.06
N ILE A 345 14.80 -18.43 26.29
CA ILE A 345 16.00 -19.10 25.78
C ILE A 345 16.09 -20.53 26.31
N ARG A 346 15.77 -20.74 27.59
CA ARG A 346 15.76 -22.08 28.19
C ARG A 346 14.74 -22.99 27.54
N GLU A 347 13.51 -22.49 27.34
CA GLU A 347 12.44 -23.30 26.73
C GLU A 347 12.71 -23.64 25.27
N VAL A 348 13.14 -22.67 24.48
CA VAL A 348 13.39 -22.90 23.04
C VAL A 348 14.58 -23.84 22.81
N ASN A 349 15.59 -23.83 23.69
CA ASN A 349 16.77 -24.69 23.57
C ASN A 349 16.51 -26.18 23.92
N GLN A 350 15.32 -26.52 24.45
CA GLN A 350 14.92 -27.92 24.57
C GLN A 350 14.66 -28.58 23.21
N TYR A 351 14.45 -27.80 22.17
CA TYR A 351 14.12 -28.25 20.82
C TYR A 351 15.23 -27.85 19.84
N PRO A 352 16.12 -28.78 19.45
CA PRO A 352 17.23 -28.49 18.58
C PRO A 352 16.79 -27.86 17.24
N GLY A 353 17.37 -26.70 16.92
CA GLY A 353 17.05 -25.97 15.68
C GLY A 353 15.76 -25.12 15.69
N LEU A 354 14.93 -25.21 16.74
CA LEU A 354 13.67 -24.45 16.80
C LEU A 354 13.89 -22.94 16.74
N LEU A 355 14.91 -22.43 17.43
CA LEU A 355 15.23 -21.00 17.40
C LEU A 355 15.56 -20.51 15.99
N ASN A 356 16.28 -21.32 15.21
CA ASN A 356 16.59 -20.98 13.82
C ASN A 356 15.30 -20.91 12.98
N ILE A 357 14.38 -21.86 13.14
CA ILE A 357 13.08 -21.83 12.45
C ILE A 357 12.32 -20.57 12.82
N ILE A 358 12.22 -20.23 14.12
CA ILE A 358 11.52 -19.02 14.58
C ILE A 358 12.11 -17.76 13.95
N LYS A 359 13.45 -17.61 13.99
CA LYS A 359 14.14 -16.46 13.39
C LYS A 359 13.93 -16.34 11.89
N SER A 360 13.87 -17.45 11.18
CA SER A 360 13.64 -17.47 9.72
C SER A 360 12.20 -17.20 9.33
N ILE A 361 11.24 -17.50 10.23
CA ILE A 361 9.81 -17.25 9.99
C ILE A 361 9.42 -15.83 10.43
N ASP A 362 10.07 -15.26 11.45
CA ASP A 362 9.77 -13.91 11.94
C ASP A 362 9.94 -12.87 10.82
N GLY A 363 8.90 -12.12 10.54
CA GLY A 363 8.85 -11.16 9.43
C GLY A 363 8.50 -11.75 8.06
N LEU A 364 8.36 -13.06 7.92
CA LEU A 364 8.01 -13.70 6.65
C LEU A 364 6.58 -13.32 6.23
N VAL A 365 6.42 -12.88 4.98
CA VAL A 365 5.10 -12.61 4.42
C VAL A 365 4.32 -13.92 4.29
N ASN A 366 3.15 -13.99 4.92
CA ASN A 366 2.32 -15.20 4.93
C ASN A 366 0.87 -14.99 4.48
N LYS A 367 0.44 -13.75 4.40
CA LYS A 367 -0.94 -13.38 4.03
C LYS A 367 -0.91 -12.25 3.00
N CYS A 368 -1.87 -12.32 2.09
CA CYS A 368 -2.20 -11.25 1.18
C CYS A 368 -3.70 -10.96 1.31
N SER A 369 -4.06 -9.71 1.50
CA SER A 369 -5.44 -9.25 1.64
C SER A 369 -5.60 -7.85 1.06
N SER A 370 -6.84 -7.39 0.93
CA SER A 370 -7.13 -6.01 0.58
C SER A 370 -6.95 -5.10 1.79
N HIS A 371 -6.43 -3.89 1.57
CA HIS A 371 -6.40 -2.83 2.57
C HIS A 371 -7.82 -2.43 2.98
N ALA A 372 -8.02 -2.12 4.26
CA ALA A 372 -9.35 -1.85 4.79
C ALA A 372 -10.00 -0.59 4.19
N SER A 373 -9.22 0.47 3.96
CA SER A 373 -9.68 1.79 3.49
C SER A 373 -9.05 2.21 2.17
N GLY A 374 -7.75 1.94 1.97
CA GLY A 374 -6.96 2.44 0.86
C GLY A 374 -7.41 1.92 -0.48
N VAL A 375 -7.72 2.82 -1.39
CA VAL A 375 -8.02 2.56 -2.79
C VAL A 375 -7.18 3.44 -3.70
N ILE A 376 -6.89 2.95 -4.89
CA ILE A 376 -6.30 3.71 -5.97
C ILE A 376 -7.39 3.99 -7.01
N LEU A 377 -7.43 5.23 -7.50
CA LEU A 377 -8.32 5.65 -8.56
C LEU A 377 -7.52 5.82 -9.86
N TYR A 378 -7.80 5.00 -10.86
CA TYR A 378 -7.16 5.10 -12.17
C TYR A 378 -8.03 5.89 -13.14
N GLY A 379 -7.40 6.74 -13.97
CA GLY A 379 -8.10 7.53 -15.00
C GLY A 379 -8.15 6.82 -16.35
N ASP A 380 -7.10 6.08 -16.67
CA ASP A 380 -6.91 5.35 -17.93
C ASP A 380 -6.68 3.86 -17.67
N ASP A 381 -6.33 3.10 -18.72
CA ASP A 381 -6.00 1.69 -18.56
C ASP A 381 -4.74 1.53 -17.67
N PRO A 382 -4.88 0.98 -16.46
CA PRO A 382 -3.78 0.90 -15.52
C PRO A 382 -2.76 -0.20 -15.84
N PHE A 383 -3.01 -1.08 -16.82
CA PHE A 383 -2.11 -2.18 -17.16
C PHE A 383 -0.75 -1.73 -17.71
N ASP A 384 -0.68 -0.51 -18.23
CA ASP A 384 0.60 0.07 -18.68
C ASP A 384 1.50 0.54 -17.53
N THR A 385 0.92 0.74 -16.34
CA THR A 385 1.60 1.40 -15.22
C THR A 385 1.55 0.64 -13.92
N ALA A 386 0.58 -0.26 -13.73
CA ALA A 386 0.33 -0.95 -12.49
C ALA A 386 0.23 -2.47 -12.65
N ALA A 387 0.55 -3.20 -11.60
CA ALA A 387 0.42 -4.64 -11.53
C ALA A 387 -0.63 -5.04 -10.51
N PHE A 388 -1.45 -6.03 -10.87
CA PHE A 388 -2.57 -6.49 -10.06
C PHE A 388 -2.47 -7.97 -9.74
N MET A 389 -3.04 -8.35 -8.61
CA MET A 389 -3.19 -9.75 -8.21
C MET A 389 -4.59 -9.99 -7.62
N ARG A 390 -4.96 -11.25 -7.46
CA ARG A 390 -6.20 -11.61 -6.79
C ARG A 390 -5.92 -12.13 -5.39
N THR A 391 -6.74 -11.68 -4.44
CA THR A 391 -6.78 -12.28 -3.11
C THR A 391 -7.32 -13.72 -3.19
N PRO A 392 -7.14 -14.54 -2.14
CA PRO A 392 -7.79 -15.86 -2.07
C PRO A 392 -9.32 -15.82 -2.19
N SER A 393 -9.97 -14.70 -1.81
CA SER A 393 -11.41 -14.45 -2.00
C SER A 393 -11.78 -14.07 -3.43
N GLY A 394 -10.80 -13.80 -4.29
CA GLY A 394 -11.01 -13.43 -5.70
C GLY A 394 -11.02 -11.92 -5.97
N ASP A 395 -10.89 -11.08 -4.94
CA ASP A 395 -10.87 -9.63 -5.09
C ASP A 395 -9.60 -9.17 -5.79
N LEU A 396 -9.73 -8.21 -6.71
CA LEU A 396 -8.60 -7.61 -7.40
C LEU A 396 -7.97 -6.52 -6.52
N ILE A 397 -6.65 -6.63 -6.34
CA ILE A 397 -5.85 -5.69 -5.54
C ILE A 397 -4.55 -5.34 -6.27
N THR A 398 -3.87 -4.27 -5.83
CA THR A 398 -2.51 -3.98 -6.31
C THR A 398 -1.53 -5.08 -5.87
N CYS A 399 -0.50 -5.38 -6.69
CA CYS A 399 0.62 -6.24 -6.31
C CYS A 399 1.56 -5.59 -5.28
N TYR A 400 1.35 -4.33 -4.96
CA TYR A 400 2.16 -3.52 -4.06
C TYR A 400 1.40 -3.25 -2.76
N ASP A 401 2.12 -3.11 -1.67
CA ASP A 401 1.60 -2.43 -0.48
C ASP A 401 1.49 -0.92 -0.74
N LEU A 402 0.95 -0.20 0.23
CA LEU A 402 0.71 1.23 0.12
C LEU A 402 1.95 2.02 -0.30
N HIS A 403 3.08 1.82 0.40
CA HIS A 403 4.30 2.59 0.14
C HIS A 403 4.88 2.31 -1.24
N LYS A 404 4.79 1.07 -1.70
CA LYS A 404 5.26 0.67 -3.03
C LYS A 404 4.33 1.16 -4.14
N ALA A 405 3.02 1.20 -3.89
CA ALA A 405 2.06 1.78 -4.82
C ALA A 405 2.32 3.28 -5.01
N GLU A 406 2.55 4.03 -3.93
CA GLU A 406 2.93 5.44 -3.99
C GLU A 406 4.26 5.67 -4.74
N ALA A 407 5.27 4.84 -4.47
CA ALA A 407 6.54 4.89 -5.21
C ALA A 407 6.39 4.53 -6.69
N ALA A 408 5.41 3.68 -7.04
CA ALA A 408 5.07 3.36 -8.43
C ALA A 408 4.25 4.45 -9.13
N GLY A 409 3.92 5.55 -8.45
CA GLY A 409 3.22 6.69 -9.00
C GLY A 409 1.71 6.72 -8.75
N ASP A 410 1.20 5.77 -7.98
CA ASP A 410 -0.22 5.73 -7.63
C ASP A 410 -0.56 6.76 -6.54
N THR A 411 -1.75 7.34 -6.62
CA THR A 411 -2.29 8.22 -5.57
C THR A 411 -3.36 7.48 -4.79
N LYS A 412 -3.11 7.31 -3.48
CA LYS A 412 -4.04 6.66 -2.55
C LYS A 412 -5.19 7.60 -2.14
N TYR A 413 -6.37 7.01 -1.99
CA TYR A 413 -7.54 7.61 -1.38
C TYR A 413 -8.00 6.72 -0.22
N ASP A 414 -8.25 7.30 0.96
CA ASP A 414 -8.71 6.55 2.13
C ASP A 414 -10.21 6.71 2.36
N PHE A 415 -10.94 5.65 2.00
CA PHE A 415 -12.39 5.52 2.21
C PHE A 415 -12.65 4.57 3.39
N LEU A 416 -12.60 5.14 4.59
CA LEU A 416 -12.77 4.40 5.83
C LEU A 416 -14.23 4.08 6.09
N VAL A 417 -14.48 2.94 6.70
CA VAL A 417 -15.82 2.56 7.14
C VAL A 417 -15.95 2.72 8.65
N THR A 418 -17.00 3.40 9.08
CA THR A 418 -17.30 3.59 10.49
C THR A 418 -18.74 3.12 10.78
N GLU A 419 -18.88 2.20 11.74
CA GLU A 419 -20.19 1.63 12.09
C GLU A 419 -21.20 2.67 12.58
N ILE A 420 -20.73 3.80 13.10
CA ILE A 420 -21.60 4.88 13.56
C ILE A 420 -22.34 5.54 12.39
N SER A 421 -21.81 5.48 11.20
CA SER A 421 -22.41 6.06 10.00
C SER A 421 -23.60 5.25 9.46
N ASP A 422 -23.82 4.03 9.96
CA ASP A 422 -24.99 3.18 9.66
C ASP A 422 -26.10 3.29 10.72
N LYS A 423 -25.86 4.02 11.82
CA LYS A 423 -26.83 4.23 12.92
C LYS A 423 -27.55 5.54 12.81
#